data_82bd11820c1745d463b7a5cbd131c79b
#
_entry.id   82bd11820c1745d463b7a5cbd131c79b
#
_cell.length_a   1.000
_cell.length_b   1.000
_cell.length_c   1.000
_cell.angle_alpha   90.00
_cell.angle_beta   90.00
_cell.angle_gamma   90.00
#
_symmetry.space_group_name_H-M   'P 1'
#
loop_
_entity.id
_entity.type
_entity.pdbx_description
1 polymer ?
#
loop_
_entity_poly.entity_id
_entity_poly.type
_entity_poly.pdbx_seq_one_letter_code
_entity_poly.pdbx_strand_id
1 'polypeptide(L)'
;MDNIISLVPQRAPIIMVDEFLGIEDNLSKTAFTVKEENIFVDGGVMSECGLIEHIAQSAAARVGYLFTEAGKPIPIGYIGSVNNFEIKEFPKVGETIFTNIEVLQEVMGITLIMAHCYINKVEIASCKMKIFLEINEN
;
A
#
# COMPACT_ATOMS: atom_id res chain seq x y z
N MET A 1 -0.56 18.67 1.07
CA MET A 1 -0.55 17.23 0.80
C MET A 1 -1.95 16.68 0.97
N ASP A 2 -2.37 15.82 0.05
CA ASP A 2 -3.73 15.27 0.11
C ASP A 2 -3.92 14.37 1.33
N ASN A 3 -5.11 14.43 1.93
CA ASN A 3 -5.49 13.54 3.00
C ASN A 3 -5.53 12.11 2.45
N ILE A 4 -4.99 11.15 3.20
CA ILE A 4 -4.96 9.74 2.77
C ILE A 4 -6.38 9.23 2.42
N ILE A 5 -7.40 9.69 3.13
CA ILE A 5 -8.80 9.32 2.88
C ILE A 5 -9.23 9.68 1.47
N SER A 6 -8.69 10.76 0.89
CA SER A 6 -9.03 11.17 -0.47
C SER A 6 -8.31 10.37 -1.54
N LEU A 7 -7.27 9.61 -1.18
CA LEU A 7 -6.44 8.86 -2.13
C LEU A 7 -6.84 7.38 -2.25
N VAL A 8 -7.40 6.81 -1.20
CA VAL A 8 -7.78 5.39 -1.18
C VAL A 8 -9.27 5.22 -0.93
N PRO A 9 -9.90 4.17 -1.47
CA PRO A 9 -11.33 3.92 -1.24
C PRO A 9 -11.63 3.32 0.14
N GLN A 10 -10.64 2.70 0.77
CA GLN A 10 -10.83 2.01 2.04
C GLN A 10 -11.11 3.00 3.17
N ARG A 11 -11.88 2.57 4.16
CA ARG A 11 -12.23 3.33 5.35
C ARG A 11 -12.05 2.46 6.58
N ALA A 12 -12.01 3.09 7.77
CA ALA A 12 -11.94 2.34 9.01
C ALA A 12 -13.10 1.33 9.07
N PRO A 13 -12.87 0.11 9.59
CA PRO A 13 -11.64 -0.39 10.20
C PRO A 13 -10.63 -1.03 9.23
N ILE A 14 -10.88 -0.96 7.93
CA ILE A 14 -10.07 -1.66 6.92
C ILE A 14 -8.86 -0.84 6.46
N ILE A 15 -8.87 0.48 6.66
CA ILE A 15 -7.77 1.32 6.17
C ILE A 15 -6.45 0.96 6.84
N MET A 16 -5.42 0.75 6.03
CA MET A 16 -4.11 0.27 6.47
C MET A 16 -2.96 1.19 6.03
N VAL A 17 -3.23 2.45 5.77
CA VAL A 17 -2.25 3.48 5.44
C VAL A 17 -2.63 4.76 6.17
N ASP A 18 -1.68 5.35 6.90
CA ASP A 18 -1.89 6.61 7.60
C ASP A 18 -1.48 7.81 6.77
N GLU A 19 -0.36 7.71 6.06
CA GLU A 19 0.20 8.82 5.30
C GLU A 19 0.78 8.39 3.96
N PHE A 20 0.55 9.22 2.95
CA PHE A 20 1.23 9.12 1.67
C PHE A 20 2.36 10.13 1.67
N LEU A 21 3.60 9.67 1.58
CA LEU A 21 4.79 10.50 1.76
C LEU A 21 5.37 11.03 0.45
N GLY A 22 4.73 10.75 -0.68
CA GLY A 22 5.12 11.30 -1.96
C GLY A 22 5.67 10.28 -2.94
N ILE A 23 5.96 10.78 -4.13
CA ILE A 23 6.55 10.00 -5.23
C ILE A 23 7.82 10.68 -5.66
N GLU A 24 8.87 9.87 -5.83
CA GLU A 24 10.13 10.32 -6.43
C GLU A 24 10.48 9.31 -7.51
N ASP A 25 10.50 9.73 -8.78
CA ASP A 25 10.65 8.87 -9.94
C ASP A 25 9.51 7.81 -9.97
N ASN A 26 9.83 6.53 -9.99
CA ASN A 26 8.82 5.46 -9.98
C ASN A 26 8.64 4.86 -8.60
N LEU A 27 9.15 5.53 -7.56
CA LEU A 27 9.10 5.05 -6.18
C LEU A 27 8.17 5.92 -5.35
N SER A 28 7.17 5.31 -4.72
CA SER A 28 6.31 6.02 -3.77
C SER A 28 6.51 5.46 -2.37
N LYS A 29 6.19 6.28 -1.37
CA LYS A 29 6.38 5.94 0.03
C LYS A 29 5.12 6.19 0.83
N THR A 30 4.84 5.29 1.77
CA THR A 30 3.73 5.41 2.70
C THR A 30 4.18 5.09 4.12
N ALA A 31 3.37 5.47 5.10
CA ALA A 31 3.59 5.14 6.50
C ALA A 31 2.30 4.65 7.12
N PHE A 32 2.41 3.68 8.02
CA PHE A 32 1.29 3.13 8.77
C PHE A 32 1.76 2.69 10.14
N THR A 33 1.12 3.21 11.20
CA THR A 33 1.43 2.79 12.58
C THR A 33 0.45 1.71 13.01
N VAL A 34 0.98 0.61 13.50
CA VAL A 34 0.18 -0.54 13.95
C VAL A 34 -0.48 -0.21 15.29
N LYS A 35 -1.80 -0.31 15.36
CA LYS A 35 -2.57 -0.04 16.58
C LYS A 35 -3.21 -1.32 17.10
N GLU A 36 -3.43 -1.35 18.42
CA GLU A 36 -3.96 -2.51 19.10
C GLU A 36 -5.34 -2.92 18.58
N GLU A 37 -6.19 -1.96 18.23
CA GLU A 37 -7.54 -2.21 17.73
C GLU A 37 -7.60 -2.60 16.25
N ASN A 38 -6.46 -2.67 15.57
CA ASN A 38 -6.43 -3.03 14.15
C ASN A 38 -6.98 -4.44 13.95
N ILE A 39 -7.82 -4.63 12.93
CA ILE A 39 -8.50 -5.91 12.68
C ILE A 39 -7.55 -7.05 12.32
N PHE A 40 -6.32 -6.73 11.86
CA PHE A 40 -5.31 -7.72 11.50
C PHE A 40 -4.30 -7.97 12.62
N VAL A 41 -4.54 -7.40 13.80
CA VAL A 41 -3.66 -7.56 14.98
C VAL A 41 -4.26 -8.56 15.95
N ASP A 42 -3.46 -9.53 16.36
CA ASP A 42 -3.83 -10.51 17.36
C ASP A 42 -2.62 -10.73 18.28
N GLY A 43 -2.82 -10.63 19.58
CA GLY A 43 -1.73 -10.79 20.53
C GLY A 43 -0.62 -9.76 20.37
N GLY A 44 -0.95 -8.55 19.93
CA GLY A 44 0.01 -7.46 19.76
C GLY A 44 0.82 -7.53 18.47
N VAL A 45 0.49 -8.44 17.54
CA VAL A 45 1.26 -8.66 16.31
C VAL A 45 0.31 -8.63 15.11
N MET A 46 0.73 -7.92 14.05
CA MET A 46 -0.02 -7.88 12.79
C MET A 46 0.21 -9.15 11.98
N SER A 47 -0.85 -9.72 11.43
CA SER A 47 -0.77 -10.90 10.56
C SER A 47 -0.21 -10.57 9.18
N GLU A 48 0.16 -11.62 8.43
CA GLU A 48 0.58 -11.45 7.04
C GLU A 48 -0.52 -10.85 6.17
N CYS A 49 -1.79 -11.16 6.44
CA CYS A 49 -2.91 -10.57 5.70
C CYS A 49 -2.95 -9.06 5.89
N GLY A 50 -2.63 -8.57 7.07
CA GLY A 50 -2.53 -7.14 7.34
C GLY A 50 -1.42 -6.48 6.53
N LEU A 51 -0.28 -7.14 6.40
CA LEU A 51 0.82 -6.63 5.58
C LEU A 51 0.44 -6.57 4.11
N ILE A 52 -0.20 -7.62 3.58
CA ILE A 52 -0.65 -7.64 2.19
C ILE A 52 -1.64 -6.50 1.92
N GLU A 53 -2.61 -6.31 2.82
CA GLU A 53 -3.60 -5.24 2.68
C GLU A 53 -2.93 -3.87 2.75
N HIS A 54 -1.98 -3.68 3.65
CA HIS A 54 -1.21 -2.44 3.76
C HIS A 54 -0.45 -2.15 2.45
N ILE A 55 0.20 -3.16 1.87
CA ILE A 55 0.94 -3.01 0.62
C ILE A 55 -0.01 -2.64 -0.53
N ALA A 56 -1.14 -3.33 -0.63
CA ALA A 56 -2.14 -3.05 -1.66
C ALA A 56 -2.68 -1.63 -1.55
N GLN A 57 -2.97 -1.18 -0.34
CA GLN A 57 -3.45 0.18 -0.11
C GLN A 57 -2.36 1.23 -0.35
N SER A 58 -1.10 0.89 -0.07
CA SER A 58 0.03 1.78 -0.38
C SER A 58 0.16 2.00 -1.88
N ALA A 59 -0.03 0.95 -2.67
CA ALA A 59 -0.05 1.06 -4.13
C ALA A 59 -1.28 1.84 -4.60
N ALA A 60 -2.44 1.62 -3.98
CA ALA A 60 -3.66 2.37 -4.30
C ALA A 60 -3.50 3.86 -4.01
N ALA A 61 -2.82 4.22 -2.93
CA ALA A 61 -2.57 5.61 -2.59
C ALA A 61 -1.73 6.31 -3.67
N ARG A 62 -0.74 5.61 -4.23
CA ARG A 62 0.04 6.13 -5.34
C ARG A 62 -0.83 6.42 -6.55
N VAL A 63 -1.68 5.48 -6.91
CA VAL A 63 -2.61 5.65 -8.03
C VAL A 63 -3.55 6.81 -7.76
N GLY A 64 -4.12 6.87 -6.56
CA GLY A 64 -5.01 7.95 -6.16
C GLY A 64 -4.35 9.32 -6.27
N TYR A 65 -3.11 9.42 -5.83
CA TYR A 65 -2.34 10.66 -5.92
C TYR A 65 -2.13 11.09 -7.39
N LEU A 66 -1.70 10.16 -8.24
CA LEU A 66 -1.41 10.47 -9.65
C LEU A 66 -2.67 10.88 -10.41
N PHE A 67 -3.78 10.19 -10.19
CA PHE A 67 -5.03 10.54 -10.86
C PHE A 67 -5.59 11.87 -10.35
N THR A 68 -5.49 12.13 -9.04
CA THR A 68 -5.91 13.41 -8.46
C THR A 68 -5.11 14.57 -9.05
N GLU A 69 -3.78 14.42 -9.15
CA GLU A 69 -2.92 15.43 -9.76
C GLU A 69 -3.24 15.66 -11.25
N ALA A 70 -3.70 14.63 -11.93
CA ALA A 70 -4.09 14.73 -13.34
C ALA A 70 -5.52 15.23 -13.53
N GLY A 71 -6.26 15.48 -12.46
CA GLY A 71 -7.65 15.91 -12.52
C GLY A 71 -8.60 14.83 -13.04
N LYS A 72 -8.25 13.57 -12.86
CA LYS A 72 -9.04 12.43 -13.32
C LYS A 72 -9.65 11.65 -12.17
N PRO A 73 -10.80 10.97 -12.40
CA PRO A 73 -11.38 10.11 -11.37
C PRO A 73 -10.42 8.96 -11.03
N ILE A 74 -10.35 8.63 -9.74
CA ILE A 74 -9.48 7.55 -9.25
C ILE A 74 -10.08 6.20 -9.64
N PRO A 75 -9.34 5.33 -10.35
CA PRO A 75 -9.84 4.00 -10.70
C PRO A 75 -9.86 3.07 -9.51
N ILE A 76 -10.67 2.01 -9.59
CA ILE A 76 -10.67 0.95 -8.60
C ILE A 76 -9.58 -0.06 -8.97
N GLY A 77 -8.77 -0.45 -7.97
CA GLY A 77 -7.71 -1.42 -8.15
C GLY A 77 -8.06 -2.76 -7.52
N TYR A 78 -7.65 -3.83 -8.18
CA TYR A 78 -7.83 -5.20 -7.71
C TYR A 78 -6.49 -5.91 -7.67
N ILE A 79 -6.24 -6.65 -6.58
CA ILE A 79 -5.05 -7.50 -6.49
C ILE A 79 -5.24 -8.69 -7.42
N GLY A 80 -4.36 -8.83 -8.41
CA GLY A 80 -4.37 -9.98 -9.32
C GLY A 80 -3.52 -11.13 -8.82
N SER A 81 -2.36 -10.82 -8.22
CA SER A 81 -1.47 -11.83 -7.66
C SER A 81 -0.48 -11.20 -6.68
N VAL A 82 -0.04 -12.01 -5.73
CA VAL A 82 1.03 -11.66 -4.80
C VAL A 82 2.10 -12.74 -4.96
N ASN A 83 3.31 -12.34 -5.33
CA ASN A 83 4.39 -13.27 -5.61
C ASN A 83 5.62 -12.92 -4.76
N ASN A 84 6.38 -13.95 -4.42
CA ASN A 84 7.65 -13.80 -3.68
C ASN A 84 7.46 -13.00 -2.39
N PHE A 85 6.40 -13.31 -1.65
CA PHE A 85 6.12 -12.65 -0.38
C PHE A 85 7.04 -13.22 0.68
N GLU A 86 7.96 -12.39 1.17
CA GLU A 86 8.90 -12.75 2.22
C GLU A 86 8.67 -11.87 3.42
N ILE A 87 8.52 -12.49 4.60
CA ILE A 87 8.37 -11.78 5.87
C ILE A 87 9.53 -12.22 6.77
N LYS A 88 10.32 -11.24 7.20
CA LYS A 88 11.44 -11.48 8.12
C LYS A 88 11.00 -11.23 9.56
N GLU A 89 10.10 -10.27 9.75
CA GLU A 89 9.55 -9.93 11.05
C GLU A 89 8.11 -9.47 10.89
N PHE A 90 7.23 -9.86 11.81
CA PHE A 90 5.86 -9.38 11.84
C PHE A 90 5.79 -8.06 12.63
N PRO A 91 5.08 -7.05 12.10
CA PRO A 91 4.95 -5.76 12.79
C PRO A 91 4.21 -5.92 14.12
N LYS A 92 4.64 -5.15 15.10
CA LYS A 92 4.03 -5.14 16.45
C LYS A 92 3.33 -3.82 16.70
N VAL A 93 2.36 -3.86 17.61
CA VAL A 93 1.65 -2.65 18.05
C VAL A 93 2.66 -1.58 18.47
N GLY A 94 2.44 -0.36 17.99
CA GLY A 94 3.30 0.79 18.28
C GLY A 94 4.39 1.01 17.22
N GLU A 95 4.68 0.02 16.38
CA GLU A 95 5.66 0.16 15.33
C GLU A 95 5.07 0.83 14.09
N THR A 96 5.88 1.64 13.42
CA THR A 96 5.47 2.29 12.17
C THR A 96 6.13 1.58 11.00
N ILE A 97 5.30 1.15 10.04
CA ILE A 97 5.77 0.51 8.82
C ILE A 97 5.93 1.60 7.76
N PHE A 98 7.14 1.71 7.20
CA PHE A 98 7.39 2.57 6.04
C PHE A 98 7.51 1.66 4.84
N THR A 99 6.70 1.91 3.81
CA THR A 99 6.66 1.04 2.64
C THR A 99 7.00 1.81 1.38
N ASN A 100 7.94 1.25 0.62
CA ASN A 100 8.32 1.75 -0.70
C ASN A 100 7.62 0.89 -1.74
N ILE A 101 6.94 1.55 -2.68
CA ILE A 101 6.32 0.89 -3.83
C ILE A 101 7.04 1.34 -5.08
N GLU A 102 7.69 0.40 -5.74
CA GLU A 102 8.36 0.64 -7.02
C GLU A 102 7.54 0.05 -8.15
N VAL A 103 7.24 0.84 -9.18
CA VAL A 103 6.54 0.33 -10.36
C VAL A 103 7.56 -0.30 -11.29
N LEU A 104 7.44 -1.59 -11.53
CA LEU A 104 8.33 -2.34 -12.42
C LEU A 104 7.84 -2.30 -13.85
N GLN A 105 6.52 -2.35 -14.04
CA GLN A 105 5.92 -2.40 -15.36
C GLN A 105 4.47 -1.95 -15.28
N GLU A 106 4.03 -1.24 -16.31
CA GLU A 106 2.66 -0.75 -16.36
C GLU A 106 2.19 -0.83 -17.82
N VAL A 107 1.23 -1.72 -18.10
CA VAL A 107 0.74 -1.97 -19.44
C VAL A 107 -0.77 -2.23 -19.39
N MET A 108 -1.55 -1.42 -20.11
CA MET A 108 -2.98 -1.65 -20.37
C MET A 108 -3.80 -1.93 -19.10
N GLY A 109 -3.63 -1.08 -18.08
CA GLY A 109 -4.38 -1.23 -16.84
C GLY A 109 -3.82 -2.26 -15.87
N ILE A 110 -2.71 -2.91 -16.22
CA ILE A 110 -2.03 -3.88 -15.35
C ILE A 110 -0.75 -3.23 -14.86
N THR A 111 -0.59 -3.16 -13.54
CA THR A 111 0.62 -2.60 -12.92
C THR A 111 1.31 -3.69 -12.12
N LEU A 112 2.59 -3.90 -12.40
CA LEU A 112 3.44 -4.78 -11.60
C LEU A 112 4.30 -3.93 -10.70
N ILE A 113 4.21 -4.18 -9.39
CA ILE A 113 4.97 -3.43 -8.40
C ILE A 113 5.89 -4.34 -7.58
N MET A 114 6.94 -3.74 -7.04
CA MET A 114 7.79 -4.35 -6.01
C MET A 114 7.62 -3.52 -4.75
N ALA A 115 7.28 -4.19 -3.66
CA ALA A 115 7.09 -3.53 -2.37
C ALA A 115 8.17 -3.95 -1.38
N HIS A 116 8.67 -2.97 -0.63
CA HIS A 116 9.60 -3.20 0.48
C HIS A 116 9.07 -2.49 1.71
N CYS A 117 8.91 -3.23 2.80
CA CYS A 117 8.42 -2.70 4.07
C CYS A 117 9.56 -2.61 5.08
N TYR A 118 9.64 -1.48 5.77
CA TYR A 118 10.70 -1.19 6.73
C TYR A 118 10.12 -0.77 8.08
N ILE A 119 10.79 -1.22 9.16
CA ILE A 119 10.55 -0.72 10.51
C ILE A 119 11.92 -0.34 11.06
N ASN A 120 12.04 0.91 11.57
CA ASN A 120 13.32 1.44 12.06
C ASN A 120 14.45 1.24 11.04
N LYS A 121 14.15 1.51 9.76
CA LYS A 121 15.12 1.42 8.64
C LYS A 121 15.60 0.00 8.34
N VAL A 122 14.99 -1.01 8.94
CA VAL A 122 15.31 -2.42 8.68
C VAL A 122 14.18 -3.02 7.84
N GLU A 123 14.52 -3.65 6.73
CA GLU A 123 13.52 -4.30 5.90
C GLU A 123 12.94 -5.51 6.61
N ILE A 124 11.62 -5.54 6.74
CA ILE A 124 10.90 -6.63 7.43
C ILE A 124 10.10 -7.50 6.49
N ALA A 125 9.78 -7.00 5.29
CA ALA A 125 8.97 -7.76 4.33
C ALA A 125 9.14 -7.20 2.94
N SER A 126 8.90 -8.03 1.94
CA SER A 126 8.91 -7.63 0.54
C SER A 126 8.01 -8.55 -0.27
N CYS A 127 7.52 -8.07 -1.41
CA CYS A 127 6.77 -8.89 -2.36
C CYS A 127 6.66 -8.19 -3.71
N LYS A 128 6.30 -8.98 -4.72
CA LYS A 128 5.83 -8.46 -6.00
C LYS A 128 4.30 -8.60 -6.02
N MET A 129 3.64 -7.60 -6.56
CA MET A 129 2.18 -7.61 -6.62
C MET A 129 1.72 -7.13 -7.98
N LYS A 130 0.78 -7.85 -8.56
CA LYS A 130 0.13 -7.44 -9.81
C LYS A 130 -1.22 -6.84 -9.48
N ILE A 131 -1.46 -5.64 -9.98
CA ILE A 131 -2.68 -4.88 -9.70
C ILE A 131 -3.38 -4.56 -11.02
N PHE A 132 -4.68 -4.83 -11.06
CA PHE A 132 -5.53 -4.48 -12.20
C PHE A 132 -6.32 -3.23 -11.86
N LEU A 133 -6.27 -2.24 -12.75
CA LEU A 133 -7.04 -1.01 -12.57
C LEU A 133 -8.26 -1.05 -13.48
N GLU A 134 -9.43 -0.81 -12.88
CA GLU A 134 -10.67 -0.61 -13.63
C GLU A 134 -10.83 0.88 -13.90
N ILE A 135 -10.55 1.27 -15.14
CA ILE A 135 -10.61 2.67 -15.52
C ILE A 135 -12.02 2.97 -16.04
N ASN A 136 -12.67 3.93 -15.40
CA ASN A 136 -13.99 4.41 -15.80
C ASN A 136 -13.80 5.52 -16.81
N GLU A 137 -14.15 5.26 -18.07
CA GLU A 137 -13.95 6.20 -19.17
C GLU A 137 -15.08 7.23 -19.36
N ASN A 138 -16.02 7.29 -18.44
CA ASN A 138 -17.14 8.23 -18.53
C ASN A 138 -16.83 9.59 -17.95
#